data_001903bb9af2de0bfbcfa90d3482f3fd
#
_entry.id   001903bb9af2de0bfbcfa90d3482f3fd
#
_cell.length_a   1.000
_cell.length_b   1.000
_cell.length_c   1.000
_cell.angle_alpha   90.00
_cell.angle_beta   90.00
_cell.angle_gamma   90.00
#
_symmetry.space_group_name_H-M   'P 1'
#
loop_
_entity.id
_entity.type
_entity.pdbx_description
1 polymer ?
#
loop_
_entity_poly.entity_id
_entity_poly.type
_entity_poly.pdbx_seq_one_letter_code
_entity_poly.pdbx_strand_id
1 'polypeptide(L)'
;MMTTDQVDARRVLATSLVTGLDHVGIAVADLDAAIEWYHDHLGMILVHEEVNEDQGIREAMVAVPGAPDSAQIQLMAPLDESSTIAKFLDKRGPGIQQLACRVSDLDALSQRLRAQGVRLIYDTPRRGTANSRINFMHPKDAGGVLIELVEQAAED
;
A
#
# COMPACT_ATOMS: atom_id res chain seq x y z
N MET A 1 -31.90 9.72 0.83
CA MET A 1 -32.42 8.37 0.61
C MET A 1 -31.73 7.79 -0.62
N MET A 2 -31.25 6.57 -0.53
CA MET A 2 -30.55 5.92 -1.66
C MET A 2 -31.54 5.31 -2.63
N THR A 3 -31.23 5.44 -3.92
CA THR A 3 -32.00 4.76 -4.98
C THR A 3 -31.72 3.26 -4.96
N THR A 4 -32.57 2.47 -5.61
CA THR A 4 -32.38 1.01 -5.76
C THR A 4 -31.03 0.71 -6.40
N ASP A 5 -30.62 1.48 -7.39
CA ASP A 5 -29.33 1.33 -8.06
C ASP A 5 -28.14 1.58 -7.11
N GLN A 6 -28.29 2.56 -6.19
CA GLN A 6 -27.28 2.84 -5.18
C GLN A 6 -27.18 1.71 -4.13
N VAL A 7 -28.31 1.09 -3.79
CA VAL A 7 -28.35 -0.07 -2.89
C VAL A 7 -27.68 -1.28 -3.55
N ASP A 8 -27.95 -1.51 -4.83
CA ASP A 8 -27.33 -2.60 -5.58
C ASP A 8 -25.83 -2.38 -5.75
N ALA A 9 -25.41 -1.15 -6.07
CA ALA A 9 -23.99 -0.79 -6.14
C ALA A 9 -23.30 -1.02 -4.79
N ARG A 10 -23.92 -0.66 -3.67
CA ARG A 10 -23.38 -0.94 -2.33
C ARG A 10 -23.31 -2.43 -2.04
N ARG A 11 -24.28 -3.20 -2.49
CA ARG A 11 -24.28 -4.65 -2.32
C ARG A 11 -23.15 -5.29 -3.13
N VAL A 12 -22.92 -4.81 -4.35
CA VAL A 12 -21.77 -5.23 -5.17
C VAL A 12 -20.46 -4.83 -4.50
N LEU A 13 -20.38 -3.61 -3.95
CA LEU A 13 -19.22 -3.15 -3.20
C LEU A 13 -19.02 -3.93 -1.89
N ALA A 14 -20.10 -4.32 -1.21
CA ALA A 14 -20.02 -5.14 0.01
C ALA A 14 -19.50 -6.55 -0.29
N THR A 15 -19.66 -7.04 -1.51
CA THR A 15 -19.04 -8.29 -1.98
C THR A 15 -17.68 -8.05 -2.62
N SER A 16 -17.23 -6.78 -2.69
CA SER A 16 -15.89 -6.41 -3.13
C SER A 16 -14.87 -7.00 -2.15
N LEU A 17 -13.77 -7.46 -2.70
CA LEU A 17 -12.66 -8.00 -1.91
C LEU A 17 -11.78 -6.90 -1.30
N VAL A 18 -11.98 -5.64 -1.67
CA VAL A 18 -11.32 -4.49 -1.06
C VAL A 18 -12.09 -4.09 0.20
N THR A 19 -11.41 -4.09 1.34
CA THR A 19 -12.03 -3.85 2.66
C THR A 19 -11.68 -2.51 3.26
N GLY A 20 -10.73 -1.77 2.68
CA GLY A 20 -10.34 -0.44 3.14
C GLY A 20 -9.04 0.03 2.50
N LEU A 21 -8.61 1.21 2.90
CA LEU A 21 -7.28 1.71 2.59
C LEU A 21 -6.32 1.25 3.68
N ASP A 22 -5.21 0.64 3.28
CA ASP A 22 -4.21 0.14 4.23
C ASP A 22 -3.19 1.21 4.58
N HIS A 23 -2.58 1.79 3.58
CA HIS A 23 -1.58 2.85 3.78
C HIS A 23 -1.34 3.68 2.52
N VAL A 24 -0.64 4.79 2.70
CA VAL A 24 -0.05 5.59 1.62
C VAL A 24 1.46 5.43 1.70
N GLY A 25 2.09 5.04 0.61
CA GLY A 25 3.53 4.86 0.52
C GLY A 25 4.24 6.12 0.06
N ILE A 26 5.20 6.60 0.84
CA ILE A 26 5.96 7.81 0.58
C ILE A 26 7.45 7.47 0.49
N ALA A 27 8.06 7.82 -0.61
CA ALA A 27 9.51 7.67 -0.81
C ALA A 27 10.24 8.83 -0.14
N VAL A 28 11.23 8.50 0.69
CA VAL A 28 12.05 9.47 1.42
C VAL A 28 13.54 9.13 1.27
N ALA A 29 14.39 10.13 1.31
CA ALA A 29 15.84 9.92 1.22
C ALA A 29 16.44 9.47 2.57
N ASP A 30 15.91 9.99 3.67
CA ASP A 30 16.37 9.71 5.03
C ASP A 30 15.20 9.25 5.89
N LEU A 31 15.15 7.95 6.18
CA LEU A 31 14.03 7.35 6.89
C LEU A 31 13.92 7.86 8.34
N ASP A 32 15.04 7.94 9.06
CA ASP A 32 15.02 8.37 10.45
C ASP A 32 14.56 9.82 10.59
N ALA A 33 15.04 10.69 9.72
CA ALA A 33 14.60 12.08 9.67
C ALA A 33 13.10 12.22 9.34
N ALA A 34 12.59 11.39 8.44
CA ALA A 34 11.17 11.39 8.09
C ALA A 34 10.30 10.93 9.26
N ILE A 35 10.69 9.87 9.97
CA ILE A 35 9.99 9.38 11.17
C ILE A 35 9.89 10.50 12.21
N GLU A 36 10.98 11.19 12.51
CA GLU A 36 11.00 12.33 13.44
C GLU A 36 10.08 13.45 12.96
N TRP A 37 10.12 13.77 11.68
CA TRP A 37 9.29 14.86 11.13
C TRP A 37 7.80 14.60 11.32
N TYR A 38 7.33 13.39 10.99
CA TYR A 38 5.91 13.03 11.16
C TYR A 38 5.50 13.00 12.63
N HIS A 39 6.40 12.57 13.51
CA HIS A 39 6.16 12.61 14.96
C HIS A 39 6.07 14.06 15.47
N ASP A 40 7.06 14.88 15.18
CA ASP A 40 7.19 16.20 15.76
C ASP A 40 6.15 17.20 15.22
N HIS A 41 5.77 17.07 13.95
CA HIS A 41 4.86 18.02 13.31
C HIS A 41 3.41 17.54 13.27
N LEU A 42 3.18 16.24 13.15
CA LEU A 42 1.83 15.69 12.98
C LEU A 42 1.41 14.78 14.14
N GLY A 43 2.27 14.53 15.12
CA GLY A 43 1.96 13.66 16.25
C GLY A 43 1.78 12.18 15.88
N MET A 44 2.22 11.78 14.71
CA MET A 44 2.12 10.39 14.27
C MET A 44 3.21 9.54 14.95
N ILE A 45 2.86 8.31 15.29
CA ILE A 45 3.74 7.40 16.02
C ILE A 45 4.26 6.28 15.13
N LEU A 46 5.50 5.89 15.36
CA LEU A 46 6.11 4.71 14.72
C LEU A 46 5.48 3.46 15.31
N VAL A 47 4.85 2.63 14.47
CA VAL A 47 4.20 1.38 14.89
C VAL A 47 4.88 0.13 14.34
N HIS A 48 5.67 0.26 13.29
CA HIS A 48 6.40 -0.86 12.70
C HIS A 48 7.58 -0.34 11.88
N GLU A 49 8.69 -1.06 11.93
CA GLU A 49 9.88 -0.78 11.12
C GLU A 49 10.51 -2.09 10.69
N GLU A 50 10.88 -2.20 9.42
CA GLU A 50 11.59 -3.38 8.93
C GLU A 50 12.43 -3.10 7.68
N VAL A 51 13.31 -4.05 7.36
CA VAL A 51 14.00 -4.13 6.07
C VAL A 51 13.28 -5.17 5.23
N ASN A 52 12.83 -4.78 4.05
CA ASN A 52 12.21 -5.66 3.07
C ASN A 52 13.15 -5.81 1.88
N GLU A 53 13.92 -6.88 1.86
CA GLU A 53 14.91 -7.13 0.81
C GLU A 53 14.26 -7.42 -0.53
N ASP A 54 13.10 -8.08 -0.55
CA ASP A 54 12.35 -8.37 -1.78
C ASP A 54 11.94 -7.09 -2.51
N GLN A 55 11.59 -6.05 -1.77
CA GLN A 55 11.20 -4.75 -2.31
C GLN A 55 12.38 -3.75 -2.38
N GLY A 56 13.54 -4.12 -1.80
CA GLY A 56 14.74 -3.28 -1.81
C GLY A 56 14.61 -2.02 -0.95
N ILE A 57 13.89 -2.09 0.16
CA ILE A 57 13.59 -0.93 1.00
C ILE A 57 13.83 -1.20 2.49
N ARG A 58 14.16 -0.13 3.18
CA ARG A 58 13.98 0.02 4.62
C ARG A 58 12.73 0.87 4.82
N GLU A 59 11.81 0.40 5.66
CA GLU A 59 10.49 1.02 5.77
C GLU A 59 10.04 1.21 7.20
N ALA A 60 9.20 2.21 7.41
CA ALA A 60 8.59 2.51 8.69
C ALA A 60 7.10 2.81 8.48
N MET A 61 6.26 2.22 9.32
CA MET A 61 4.84 2.56 9.36
C MET A 61 4.61 3.56 10.49
N VAL A 62 4.01 4.69 10.17
CA VAL A 62 3.60 5.68 11.15
C VAL A 62 2.08 5.81 11.14
N ALA A 63 1.48 5.94 12.32
CA ALA A 63 0.04 5.87 12.50
C ALA A 63 -0.47 7.03 13.35
N VAL A 64 -1.76 7.34 13.17
CA VAL A 64 -2.47 8.29 14.00
C VAL A 64 -2.77 7.63 15.35
N PRO A 65 -2.29 8.18 16.49
CA PRO A 65 -2.57 7.60 17.80
C PRO A 65 -4.06 7.55 18.09
N GLY A 66 -4.52 6.44 18.66
CA GLY A 66 -5.93 6.28 19.03
C GLY A 66 -6.90 6.07 17.87
N ALA A 67 -6.40 5.85 16.66
CA ALA A 67 -7.23 5.61 15.47
C ALA A 67 -6.80 4.31 14.76
N PRO A 68 -7.04 3.12 15.37
CA PRO A 68 -6.50 1.85 14.86
C PRO A 68 -7.02 1.45 13.48
N ASP A 69 -8.18 1.96 13.08
CA ASP A 69 -8.77 1.66 11.77
C ASP A 69 -8.38 2.68 10.69
N SER A 70 -7.65 3.72 11.06
CA SER A 70 -7.16 4.72 10.11
C SER A 70 -6.04 4.14 9.24
N ALA A 71 -6.02 4.53 7.97
CA ALA A 71 -4.89 4.23 7.08
C ALA A 71 -3.59 4.79 7.67
N GLN A 72 -2.50 4.05 7.51
CA GLN A 72 -1.18 4.45 7.98
C GLN A 72 -0.40 5.13 6.85
N ILE A 73 0.74 5.71 7.19
CA ILE A 73 1.72 6.17 6.21
C ILE A 73 2.91 5.23 6.27
N GLN A 74 3.30 4.71 5.10
CA GLN A 74 4.51 3.94 4.94
C GLN A 74 5.61 4.84 4.42
N LEU A 75 6.66 5.03 5.20
CA LEU A 75 7.85 5.75 4.79
C LEU A 75 8.86 4.74 4.26
N MET A 76 9.39 4.98 3.06
CA MET A 76 10.29 4.03 2.39
C MET A 76 11.56 4.70 1.95
N ALA A 77 12.70 4.17 2.38
CA ALA A 77 14.01 4.56 1.90
C ALA A 77 14.67 3.39 1.15
N PRO A 78 15.44 3.65 0.09
CA PRO A 78 16.06 2.56 -0.67
C PRO A 78 17.20 1.90 0.10
N LEU A 79 17.35 0.58 -0.08
CA LEU A 79 18.52 -0.14 0.44
C LEU A 79 19.75 0.13 -0.42
N ASP A 80 19.56 0.26 -1.74
CA ASP A 80 20.60 0.54 -2.70
C ASP A 80 20.03 1.18 -3.97
N GLU A 81 20.92 1.50 -4.92
CA GLU A 81 20.56 2.17 -6.17
C GLU A 81 19.68 1.35 -7.11
N SER A 82 19.62 0.04 -6.93
CA SER A 82 18.83 -0.86 -7.78
C SER A 82 17.36 -0.90 -7.37
N SER A 83 17.00 -0.41 -6.20
CA SER A 83 15.62 -0.48 -5.72
C SER A 83 14.69 0.41 -6.55
N THR A 84 13.43 0.02 -6.63
CA THR A 84 12.38 0.82 -7.29
C THR A 84 12.23 2.19 -6.63
N ILE A 85 12.39 2.26 -5.30
CA ILE A 85 12.31 3.53 -4.56
C ILE A 85 13.50 4.44 -4.88
N ALA A 86 14.71 3.90 -5.05
CA ALA A 86 15.86 4.70 -5.50
C ALA A 86 15.59 5.34 -6.87
N LYS A 87 15.06 4.56 -7.79
CA LYS A 87 14.70 5.05 -9.13
C LYS A 87 13.60 6.11 -9.09
N PHE A 88 12.62 5.93 -8.21
CA PHE A 88 11.57 6.92 -8.01
C PHE A 88 12.15 8.25 -7.49
N LEU A 89 13.02 8.18 -6.47
CA LEU A 89 13.68 9.37 -5.91
C LEU A 89 14.52 10.11 -6.95
N ASP A 90 15.27 9.37 -7.77
CA ASP A 90 16.11 9.94 -8.82
C ASP A 90 15.27 10.68 -9.88
N LYS A 91 14.12 10.11 -10.22
CA LYS A 91 13.26 10.65 -11.28
C LYS A 91 12.33 11.75 -10.81
N ARG A 92 11.79 11.64 -9.60
CA ARG A 92 10.72 12.52 -9.09
C ARG A 92 11.05 13.24 -7.78
N GLY A 93 12.12 12.85 -7.08
CA GLY A 93 12.39 13.31 -5.72
C GLY A 93 11.45 12.66 -4.69
N PRO A 94 11.55 13.06 -3.42
CA PRO A 94 10.68 12.56 -2.36
C PRO A 94 9.20 12.86 -2.65
N GLY A 95 8.33 11.94 -2.30
CA GLY A 95 6.89 12.12 -2.49
C GLY A 95 6.11 10.83 -2.42
N ILE A 96 4.79 10.94 -2.63
CA ILE A 96 3.88 9.80 -2.64
C ILE A 96 4.20 8.91 -3.83
N GLN A 97 4.45 7.63 -3.57
CA GLN A 97 4.79 6.66 -4.59
C GLN A 97 3.64 5.69 -4.87
N GLN A 98 2.86 5.32 -3.86
CA GLN A 98 1.81 4.32 -4.00
C GLN A 98 0.64 4.56 -3.05
N LEU A 99 -0.50 3.99 -3.42
CA LEU A 99 -1.69 3.87 -2.59
C LEU A 99 -1.95 2.38 -2.36
N ALA A 100 -2.07 1.95 -1.12
CA ALA A 100 -2.33 0.55 -0.79
C ALA A 100 -3.77 0.35 -0.32
N CYS A 101 -4.43 -0.61 -0.96
CA CYS A 101 -5.77 -1.08 -0.59
C CYS A 101 -5.64 -2.38 0.19
N ARG A 102 -6.37 -2.48 1.30
CA ARG A 102 -6.48 -3.72 2.06
C ARG A 102 -7.48 -4.62 1.38
N VAL A 103 -7.12 -5.91 1.20
CA VAL A 103 -7.97 -6.89 0.56
C VAL A 103 -8.16 -8.11 1.45
N SER A 104 -9.33 -8.74 1.36
CA SER A 104 -9.65 -9.93 2.16
C SER A 104 -9.13 -11.22 1.52
N ASP A 105 -9.04 -11.28 0.19
CA ASP A 105 -8.59 -12.44 -0.57
C ASP A 105 -7.87 -11.97 -1.84
N LEU A 106 -6.55 -11.92 -1.75
CA LEU A 106 -5.71 -11.41 -2.84
C LEU A 106 -5.78 -12.30 -4.08
N ASP A 107 -5.84 -13.62 -3.91
CA ASP A 107 -5.90 -14.54 -5.03
C ASP A 107 -7.21 -14.38 -5.81
N ALA A 108 -8.34 -14.29 -5.11
CA ALA A 108 -9.64 -14.08 -5.74
C ALA A 108 -9.73 -12.73 -6.46
N LEU A 109 -9.23 -11.66 -5.83
CA LEU A 109 -9.20 -10.34 -6.47
C LEU A 109 -8.28 -10.32 -7.69
N SER A 110 -7.11 -10.94 -7.59
CA SER A 110 -6.15 -11.03 -8.69
C SER A 110 -6.77 -11.72 -9.90
N GLN A 111 -7.46 -12.83 -9.67
CA GLN A 111 -8.17 -13.56 -10.74
C GLN A 111 -9.24 -12.69 -11.39
N ARG A 112 -10.04 -11.98 -10.61
CA ARG A 112 -11.08 -11.07 -11.10
C ARG A 112 -10.49 -9.93 -11.92
N LEU A 113 -9.44 -9.30 -11.45
CA LEU A 113 -8.78 -8.19 -12.16
C LEU A 113 -8.18 -8.67 -13.48
N ARG A 114 -7.51 -9.81 -13.49
CA ARG A 114 -6.94 -10.37 -14.71
C ARG A 114 -8.03 -10.72 -15.74
N ALA A 115 -9.16 -11.25 -15.28
CA ALA A 115 -10.31 -11.53 -16.15
C ALA A 115 -10.90 -10.25 -16.77
N GLN A 116 -10.72 -9.11 -16.12
CA GLN A 116 -11.14 -7.78 -16.60
C GLN A 116 -10.06 -7.08 -17.45
N GLY A 117 -8.92 -7.72 -17.69
CA GLY A 117 -7.83 -7.17 -18.48
C GLY A 117 -6.88 -6.25 -17.68
N VAL A 118 -6.99 -6.22 -16.37
CA VAL A 118 -6.08 -5.44 -15.51
C VAL A 118 -4.81 -6.24 -15.26
N ARG A 119 -3.67 -5.64 -15.57
CA ARG A 119 -2.36 -6.28 -15.37
C ARG A 119 -1.90 -6.10 -13.92
N LEU A 120 -1.37 -7.19 -13.36
CA LEU A 120 -0.67 -7.17 -12.08
C LEU A 120 0.84 -7.28 -12.33
N ILE A 121 1.62 -6.61 -11.49
CA ILE A 121 3.09 -6.53 -11.67
C ILE A 121 3.74 -7.90 -11.49
N TYR A 122 3.25 -8.69 -10.51
CA TYR A 122 3.81 -10.02 -10.23
C TYR A 122 2.84 -11.10 -10.67
N ASP A 123 3.37 -12.21 -11.20
CA ASP A 123 2.56 -13.38 -11.57
C ASP A 123 1.94 -14.02 -10.32
N THR A 124 2.69 -14.04 -9.23
CA THR A 124 2.25 -14.52 -7.92
C THR A 124 2.52 -13.47 -6.86
N PRO A 125 1.71 -13.42 -5.77
CA PRO A 125 1.94 -12.49 -4.68
C PRO A 125 3.32 -12.61 -4.07
N ARG A 126 3.84 -11.49 -3.58
CA ARG A 126 5.11 -11.40 -2.88
C ARG A 126 4.91 -11.00 -1.43
N ARG A 127 5.96 -11.16 -0.64
CA ARG A 127 5.96 -10.72 0.75
C ARG A 127 6.03 -9.19 0.82
N GLY A 128 5.14 -8.59 1.58
CA GLY A 128 5.13 -7.17 1.91
C GLY A 128 5.39 -6.93 3.41
N THR A 129 5.09 -5.70 3.83
CA THR A 129 5.25 -5.23 5.20
C THR A 129 4.51 -6.12 6.19
N ALA A 130 5.13 -6.38 7.35
CA ALA A 130 4.55 -7.20 8.42
C ALA A 130 4.07 -8.57 7.94
N ASN A 131 4.84 -9.17 7.04
CA ASN A 131 4.57 -10.50 6.48
C ASN A 131 3.23 -10.61 5.74
N SER A 132 2.75 -9.51 5.20
CA SER A 132 1.58 -9.50 4.32
C SER A 132 1.88 -10.16 2.97
N ARG A 133 0.81 -10.48 2.23
CA ARG A 133 0.91 -10.89 0.83
C ARG A 133 0.49 -9.70 -0.03
N ILE A 134 1.29 -9.36 -1.02
CA ILE A 134 1.06 -8.17 -1.84
C ILE A 134 1.15 -8.45 -3.34
N ASN A 135 0.49 -7.61 -4.10
CA ASN A 135 0.74 -7.41 -5.52
C ASN A 135 0.41 -5.95 -5.87
N PHE A 136 0.79 -5.53 -7.04
CA PHE A 136 0.53 -4.18 -7.54
C PHE A 136 -0.26 -4.25 -8.85
N MET A 137 -1.24 -3.35 -8.98
CA MET A 137 -1.88 -3.10 -10.28
C MET A 137 -0.95 -2.25 -11.14
N HIS A 138 -0.86 -2.57 -12.43
CA HIS A 138 -0.05 -1.77 -13.34
C HIS A 138 -0.66 -0.36 -13.44
N PRO A 139 0.13 0.72 -13.25
CA PRO A 139 -0.40 2.09 -13.22
C PRO A 139 -1.19 2.47 -14.46
N LYS A 140 -0.81 1.97 -15.63
CA LYS A 140 -1.52 2.26 -16.88
C LYS A 140 -2.96 1.73 -16.89
N ASP A 141 -3.24 0.70 -16.08
CA ASP A 141 -4.58 0.11 -15.96
C ASP A 141 -5.35 0.67 -14.77
N ALA A 142 -4.73 1.56 -13.99
CA ALA A 142 -5.27 2.14 -12.77
C ALA A 142 -5.21 3.68 -12.77
N GLY A 143 -5.42 4.29 -13.95
CA GLY A 143 -5.48 5.74 -14.06
C GLY A 143 -4.17 6.48 -13.77
N GLY A 144 -3.04 5.80 -13.89
CA GLY A 144 -1.71 6.37 -13.62
C GLY A 144 -1.26 6.24 -12.17
N VAL A 145 -2.04 5.60 -11.31
CA VAL A 145 -1.74 5.39 -9.89
C VAL A 145 -1.16 4.00 -9.68
N LEU A 146 -0.03 3.91 -8.99
CA LEU A 146 0.48 2.63 -8.53
C LEU A 146 -0.35 2.19 -7.32
N ILE A 147 -1.20 1.18 -7.52
CA ILE A 147 -2.05 0.64 -6.46
C ILE A 147 -1.50 -0.68 -5.98
N GLU A 148 -1.16 -0.74 -4.67
CA GLU A 148 -0.79 -1.97 -3.99
C GLU A 148 -2.03 -2.64 -3.43
N LEU A 149 -2.09 -3.96 -3.55
CA LEU A 149 -3.13 -4.79 -2.95
C LEU A 149 -2.50 -5.57 -1.80
N VAL A 150 -3.01 -5.39 -0.59
CA VAL A 150 -2.42 -5.93 0.63
C VAL A 150 -3.39 -6.86 1.33
N GLU A 151 -3.04 -8.14 1.40
CA GLU A 151 -3.71 -9.11 2.25
C GLU A 151 -2.88 -9.27 3.52
N GLN A 152 -3.39 -8.78 4.63
CA GLN A 152 -2.67 -8.85 5.90
C GLN A 152 -2.43 -10.29 6.33
N ALA A 153 -1.32 -10.52 7.03
CA ALA A 153 -1.05 -11.82 7.64
C ALA A 153 -2.18 -12.18 8.60
N ALA A 154 -2.53 -13.48 8.63
CA ALA A 154 -3.52 -13.98 9.57
C ALA A 154 -3.03 -13.76 11.01
N GLU A 155 -3.93 -13.32 11.88
CA GLU A 155 -3.65 -13.25 13.31
C GLU A 155 -3.62 -14.67 13.89
N ASP A 156 -2.60 -14.94 14.68
CA ASP A 156 -2.47 -16.24 15.40
C ASP A 156 -3.40 -16.30 16.60
#